data_88f754775c7d81074e72f572c0a49f27
#
_entry.id   88f754775c7d81074e72f572c0a49f27
#
_cell.length_a   1.000
_cell.length_b   1.000
_cell.length_c   1.000
_cell.angle_alpha   90.00
_cell.angle_beta   90.00
_cell.angle_gamma   90.00
#
_symmetry.space_group_name_H-M   'P 1'
#
loop_
_entity.id
_entity.type
_entity.pdbx_description
1 polymer ?
#
loop_
_entity_poly.entity_id
_entity_poly.type
_entity_poly.pdbx_seq_one_letter_code
_entity_poly.pdbx_strand_id
1 'polypeptide(L)'
;IVSSLGGDIEIATNPQEVPWTVPLDEDEEHRTYDPKLVADYFTAATQANLILAEFRAPYRGRSTPVNAWWGSFDLAVNLFSGRPADPPSPDFIMRNAMDSQEVAIGWWPGDPRYGKAAFYAYVHPAQPGFDEGSISPAPGGWNSELGEWVLDWDVVRNADDPKEAALKFAR
;
A
#
# COMPACT_ATOMS: atom_id res chain seq x y z
N ILE A 1 -28.00 -11.34 -2.77
CA ILE A 1 -27.66 -11.02 -4.18
C ILE A 1 -27.14 -12.27 -4.89
N VAL A 2 -26.09 -12.95 -4.38
CA VAL A 2 -25.50 -14.13 -5.06
C VAL A 2 -26.54 -15.23 -5.26
N SER A 3 -27.29 -15.57 -4.23
CA SER A 3 -28.37 -16.58 -4.30
C SER A 3 -29.49 -16.18 -5.28
N SER A 4 -29.81 -14.88 -5.38
CA SER A 4 -30.82 -14.38 -6.33
C SER A 4 -30.35 -14.44 -7.79
N LEU A 5 -29.04 -14.63 -8.02
CA LEU A 5 -28.44 -14.85 -9.34
C LEU A 5 -28.21 -16.35 -9.64
N GLY A 6 -28.69 -17.24 -8.77
CA GLY A 6 -28.55 -18.69 -8.94
C GLY A 6 -27.20 -19.25 -8.49
N GLY A 7 -26.39 -18.44 -7.80
CA GLY A 7 -25.13 -18.88 -7.21
C GLY A 7 -25.33 -19.44 -5.80
N ASP A 8 -24.55 -20.45 -5.45
CA ASP A 8 -24.43 -20.99 -4.09
C ASP A 8 -22.97 -20.80 -3.65
N ILE A 9 -22.72 -19.73 -2.88
CA ILE A 9 -21.37 -19.37 -2.42
C ILE A 9 -21.43 -19.20 -0.91
N GLU A 10 -20.60 -19.95 -0.22
CA GLU A 10 -20.29 -19.75 1.19
C GLU A 10 -19.20 -18.68 1.31
N ILE A 11 -19.49 -17.62 2.06
CA ILE A 11 -18.55 -16.55 2.34
C ILE A 11 -17.81 -16.89 3.63
N ALA A 12 -16.49 -17.06 3.56
CA ALA A 12 -15.66 -17.22 4.74
C ALA A 12 -15.64 -15.90 5.53
N THR A 13 -16.00 -15.95 6.80
CA THR A 13 -16.05 -14.77 7.67
C THR A 13 -14.79 -14.57 8.50
N ASN A 14 -13.87 -15.54 8.49
CA ASN A 14 -12.62 -15.44 9.23
C ASN A 14 -11.74 -14.32 8.66
N PRO A 15 -11.28 -13.39 9.52
CA PRO A 15 -10.37 -12.33 9.11
C PRO A 15 -9.07 -12.90 8.52
N GLN A 16 -8.55 -12.24 7.49
CA GLN A 16 -7.25 -12.52 6.89
C GLN A 16 -6.43 -11.21 6.88
N GLU A 17 -5.11 -11.31 6.98
CA GLU A 17 -4.17 -10.16 6.95
C GLU A 17 -4.31 -9.18 8.12
N VAL A 18 -5.11 -9.49 9.12
CA VAL A 18 -5.35 -8.63 10.28
C VAL A 18 -5.11 -9.39 11.58
N PRO A 19 -4.73 -8.70 12.68
CA PRO A 19 -4.27 -9.37 13.90
C PRO A 19 -5.39 -9.91 14.81
N TRP A 20 -6.66 -9.78 14.47
CA TRP A 20 -7.79 -10.29 15.25
C TRP A 20 -8.39 -11.57 14.67
N THR A 21 -9.04 -12.33 15.52
CA THR A 21 -9.53 -13.68 15.18
C THR A 21 -11.05 -13.82 15.25
N VAL A 22 -11.76 -12.77 15.64
CA VAL A 22 -13.23 -12.79 15.70
C VAL A 22 -13.78 -12.80 14.27
N PRO A 23 -14.72 -13.72 13.92
CA PRO A 23 -15.36 -13.70 12.61
C PRO A 23 -15.98 -12.34 12.30
N LEU A 24 -15.85 -11.88 11.04
CA LEU A 24 -16.29 -10.54 10.63
C LEU A 24 -17.80 -10.30 10.78
N ASP A 25 -18.62 -11.35 10.73
CA ASP A 25 -20.06 -11.31 10.96
C ASP A 25 -20.43 -11.31 12.45
N GLU A 26 -19.50 -11.64 13.35
CA GLU A 26 -19.63 -11.61 14.80
C GLU A 26 -18.86 -10.44 15.44
N ASP A 27 -18.13 -9.67 14.66
CA ASP A 27 -17.29 -8.58 15.17
C ASP A 27 -18.12 -7.36 15.57
N GLU A 28 -18.24 -7.16 16.86
CA GLU A 28 -18.91 -6.01 17.47
C GLU A 28 -17.94 -4.88 17.87
N GLU A 29 -16.64 -5.14 17.80
CA GLU A 29 -15.59 -4.19 18.20
C GLU A 29 -15.21 -3.27 17.03
N HIS A 30 -14.99 -3.81 15.83
CA HIS A 30 -14.49 -3.06 14.65
C HIS A 30 -15.63 -2.56 13.74
N ARG A 31 -16.74 -2.08 14.33
CA ARG A 31 -17.91 -1.62 13.58
C ARG A 31 -18.14 -0.11 13.61
N THR A 32 -17.18 0.65 14.07
CA THR A 32 -17.29 2.12 14.10
C THR A 32 -17.26 2.67 12.67
N TYR A 33 -18.22 3.53 12.36
CA TYR A 33 -18.30 4.19 11.07
C TYR A 33 -18.47 5.70 11.27
N ASP A 34 -17.51 6.46 10.75
CA ASP A 34 -17.58 7.92 10.68
C ASP A 34 -17.58 8.36 9.20
N PRO A 35 -18.72 8.89 8.70
CA PRO A 35 -18.83 9.28 7.28
C PRO A 35 -17.86 10.39 6.89
N LYS A 36 -17.45 11.26 7.82
CA LYS A 36 -16.45 12.30 7.54
C LYS A 36 -15.07 11.68 7.33
N LEU A 37 -14.64 10.78 8.20
CA LEU A 37 -13.34 10.10 8.06
C LEU A 37 -13.29 9.27 6.78
N VAL A 38 -14.39 8.61 6.43
CA VAL A 38 -14.47 7.86 5.16
C VAL A 38 -14.36 8.79 3.94
N ALA A 39 -15.00 9.95 3.96
CA ALA A 39 -14.89 10.93 2.88
C ALA A 39 -13.48 11.54 2.79
N ASP A 40 -12.86 11.84 3.92
CA ASP A 40 -11.48 12.34 3.99
C ASP A 40 -10.50 11.30 3.44
N TYR A 41 -10.64 10.01 3.87
CA TYR A 41 -9.85 8.90 3.32
C TYR A 41 -10.03 8.78 1.80
N PHE A 42 -11.27 8.75 1.31
CA PHE A 42 -11.54 8.61 -0.12
C PHE A 42 -10.92 9.75 -0.93
N THR A 43 -10.96 10.97 -0.41
CA THR A 43 -10.33 12.13 -1.04
C THR A 43 -8.81 11.97 -1.12
N ALA A 44 -8.16 11.62 -0.03
CA ALA A 44 -6.72 11.42 0.04
C ALA A 44 -6.28 10.24 -0.87
N ALA A 45 -6.97 9.11 -0.77
CA ALA A 45 -6.71 7.93 -1.60
C ALA A 45 -6.87 8.22 -3.10
N THR A 46 -7.87 9.04 -3.48
CA THR A 46 -8.05 9.44 -4.88
C THR A 46 -6.88 10.27 -5.38
N GLN A 47 -6.39 11.22 -4.59
CA GLN A 47 -5.20 12.02 -4.96
C GLN A 47 -3.95 11.14 -5.05
N ALA A 48 -3.74 10.25 -4.09
CA ALA A 48 -2.64 9.30 -4.10
C ALA A 48 -2.70 8.38 -5.34
N ASN A 49 -3.88 7.87 -5.69
CA ASN A 49 -4.06 7.05 -6.89
C ASN A 49 -3.63 7.78 -8.17
N LEU A 50 -3.97 9.06 -8.32
CA LEU A 50 -3.57 9.84 -9.49
C LEU A 50 -2.05 10.01 -9.58
N ILE A 51 -1.38 10.22 -8.45
CA ILE A 51 0.07 10.33 -8.35
C ILE A 51 0.74 8.99 -8.70
N LEU A 52 0.28 7.90 -8.11
CA LEU A 52 0.81 6.56 -8.37
C LEU A 52 0.60 6.12 -9.84
N ALA A 53 -0.55 6.45 -10.42
CA ALA A 53 -0.82 6.20 -11.84
C ALA A 53 0.13 6.98 -12.76
N GLU A 54 0.41 8.24 -12.45
CA GLU A 54 1.36 9.06 -13.20
C GLU A 54 2.81 8.56 -13.04
N PHE A 55 3.20 8.18 -11.83
CA PHE A 55 4.49 7.53 -11.58
C PHE A 55 4.67 6.27 -12.44
N ARG A 56 3.64 5.42 -12.47
CA ARG A 56 3.66 4.16 -13.21
C ARG A 56 3.69 4.35 -14.73
N ALA A 57 3.06 5.38 -15.26
CA ALA A 57 2.78 5.56 -16.69
C ALA A 57 3.99 5.41 -17.63
N PRO A 58 5.19 5.92 -17.32
CA PRO A 58 6.36 5.76 -18.20
C PRO A 58 6.98 4.36 -18.14
N TYR A 59 6.65 3.52 -17.16
CA TYR A 59 7.24 2.20 -17.02
C TYR A 59 6.77 1.25 -18.13
N ARG A 60 7.72 0.62 -18.83
CA ARG A 60 7.46 -0.27 -19.99
C ARG A 60 7.49 -1.75 -19.66
N GLY A 61 7.94 -2.11 -18.46
CA GLY A 61 7.96 -3.47 -17.97
C GLY A 61 6.59 -3.94 -17.45
N ARG A 62 6.59 -5.14 -16.89
CA ARG A 62 5.41 -5.69 -16.20
C ARG A 62 5.16 -4.88 -14.92
N SER A 63 3.92 -4.47 -14.72
CA SER A 63 3.50 -3.79 -13.50
C SER A 63 2.05 -4.13 -13.17
N THR A 64 1.66 -3.95 -11.92
CA THR A 64 0.23 -3.91 -11.54
C THR A 64 -0.42 -2.60 -11.99
N PRO A 65 -1.74 -2.51 -12.11
CA PRO A 65 -2.42 -1.22 -11.94
C PRO A 65 -2.20 -0.70 -10.50
N VAL A 66 -2.68 0.49 -10.21
CA VAL A 66 -2.80 0.92 -8.81
C VAL A 66 -3.93 0.09 -8.18
N ASN A 67 -3.58 -0.74 -7.23
CA ASN A 67 -4.52 -1.61 -6.50
C ASN A 67 -4.84 -1.02 -5.13
N ALA A 68 -6.07 -1.22 -4.66
CA ALA A 68 -6.47 -0.99 -3.28
C ALA A 68 -6.44 -2.32 -2.52
N TRP A 69 -5.79 -2.34 -1.37
CA TRP A 69 -5.65 -3.53 -0.53
C TRP A 69 -6.49 -3.39 0.73
N TRP A 70 -7.39 -4.33 0.96
CA TRP A 70 -8.40 -4.23 2.00
C TRP A 70 -7.83 -4.34 3.43
N GLY A 71 -6.76 -5.12 3.63
CA GLY A 71 -6.19 -5.39 4.95
C GLY A 71 -5.57 -4.17 5.61
N SER A 72 -4.92 -3.31 4.83
CA SER A 72 -4.25 -2.08 5.28
C SER A 72 -4.90 -0.80 4.74
N PHE A 73 -5.92 -0.93 3.89
CA PHE A 73 -6.57 0.19 3.19
C PHE A 73 -5.59 1.06 2.40
N ASP A 74 -4.49 0.49 1.97
CA ASP A 74 -3.49 1.16 1.17
C ASP A 74 -3.76 1.05 -0.34
N LEU A 75 -3.10 1.90 -1.08
CA LEU A 75 -2.98 1.86 -2.53
C LEU A 75 -1.54 1.54 -2.88
N ALA A 76 -1.32 0.60 -3.79
CA ALA A 76 0.02 0.26 -4.24
C ALA A 76 0.11 -0.02 -5.73
N VAL A 77 1.29 0.22 -6.27
CA VAL A 77 1.73 -0.22 -7.60
C VAL A 77 3.05 -0.94 -7.49
N ASN A 78 3.14 -2.08 -8.15
CA ASN A 78 4.35 -2.90 -8.20
C ASN A 78 4.95 -2.89 -9.61
N LEU A 79 6.24 -2.66 -9.70
CA LEU A 79 7.03 -2.68 -10.92
C LEU A 79 7.98 -3.89 -10.87
N PHE A 80 7.85 -4.82 -11.82
CA PHE A 80 8.59 -6.08 -11.81
C PHE A 80 9.79 -6.06 -12.74
N SER A 81 10.93 -6.60 -12.28
CA SER A 81 12.12 -6.78 -13.13
C SER A 81 11.97 -7.91 -14.15
N GLY A 82 11.01 -8.81 -13.96
CA GLY A 82 10.83 -10.03 -14.73
C GLY A 82 11.68 -11.21 -14.24
N ARG A 83 12.39 -11.08 -13.12
CA ARG A 83 13.19 -12.15 -12.50
C ARG A 83 12.43 -12.72 -11.30
N PRO A 84 12.48 -14.05 -11.07
CA PRO A 84 11.92 -14.64 -9.86
C PRO A 84 12.72 -14.20 -8.62
N ALA A 85 12.07 -14.25 -7.48
CA ALA A 85 12.67 -14.07 -6.16
C ALA A 85 12.03 -15.04 -5.17
N ASP A 86 12.76 -15.40 -4.12
CA ASP A 86 12.22 -16.21 -3.06
C ASP A 86 11.29 -15.34 -2.18
N PRO A 87 10.06 -15.78 -1.94
CA PRO A 87 9.14 -15.06 -1.06
C PRO A 87 9.71 -14.90 0.36
N PRO A 88 9.42 -13.78 1.05
CA PRO A 88 9.96 -13.54 2.39
C PRO A 88 9.38 -14.48 3.46
N SER A 89 8.28 -15.17 3.15
CA SER A 89 7.57 -16.05 4.07
C SER A 89 6.82 -17.15 3.30
N PRO A 90 6.62 -18.34 3.88
CA PRO A 90 5.81 -19.40 3.30
C PRO A 90 4.30 -19.14 3.41
N ASP A 91 3.89 -18.05 4.02
CA ASP A 91 2.50 -17.63 4.11
C ASP A 91 1.83 -17.59 2.74
N PHE A 92 0.54 -17.95 2.68
CA PHE A 92 -0.18 -18.07 1.41
C PHE A 92 -0.15 -16.78 0.59
N ILE A 93 -0.30 -15.63 1.25
CA ILE A 93 -0.34 -14.34 0.58
C ILE A 93 1.06 -13.97 0.10
N MET A 94 2.05 -13.96 1.01
CA MET A 94 3.42 -13.55 0.71
C MET A 94 4.08 -14.42 -0.35
N ARG A 95 3.90 -15.75 -0.30
CA ARG A 95 4.49 -16.67 -1.29
C ARG A 95 3.94 -16.50 -2.71
N ASN A 96 2.73 -15.93 -2.85
CA ASN A 96 2.11 -15.70 -4.16
C ASN A 96 2.23 -14.25 -4.62
N ALA A 97 2.35 -13.31 -3.69
CA ALA A 97 2.46 -11.89 -3.99
C ALA A 97 3.90 -11.43 -4.24
N MET A 98 4.88 -12.07 -3.55
CA MET A 98 6.28 -11.65 -3.55
C MET A 98 7.22 -12.75 -4.08
N ASP A 99 6.84 -13.42 -5.15
CA ASP A 99 7.64 -14.46 -5.84
C ASP A 99 8.55 -13.90 -6.95
N SER A 100 8.61 -12.60 -7.10
CA SER A 100 9.33 -11.90 -8.16
C SER A 100 10.06 -10.68 -7.62
N GLN A 101 11.16 -10.30 -8.27
CA GLN A 101 11.86 -9.05 -7.95
C GLN A 101 10.97 -7.87 -8.32
N GLU A 102 10.74 -6.97 -7.37
CA GLU A 102 9.86 -5.83 -7.54
C GLU A 102 10.31 -4.58 -6.78
N VAL A 103 9.86 -3.46 -7.25
CA VAL A 103 9.77 -2.19 -6.52
C VAL A 103 8.29 -1.93 -6.27
N ALA A 104 7.92 -1.74 -5.02
CA ALA A 104 6.58 -1.34 -4.63
C ALA A 104 6.59 0.11 -4.16
N ILE A 105 5.61 0.87 -4.61
CA ILE A 105 5.33 2.22 -4.14
C ILE A 105 3.84 2.31 -3.85
N GLY A 106 3.52 2.84 -2.68
CA GLY A 106 2.14 2.95 -2.25
C GLY A 106 1.88 4.16 -1.38
N TRP A 107 0.64 4.26 -0.98
CA TRP A 107 0.14 5.20 0.01
C TRP A 107 -0.83 4.47 0.94
N TRP A 108 -0.67 4.66 2.25
CA TRP A 108 -1.62 4.09 3.21
C TRP A 108 -2.04 5.12 4.27
N PRO A 109 -3.21 4.94 4.91
CA PRO A 109 -3.71 5.87 5.91
C PRO A 109 -2.95 5.84 7.23
N GLY A 110 -1.99 4.91 7.36
CA GLY A 110 -1.28 4.65 8.60
C GLY A 110 -1.90 3.53 9.42
N ASP A 111 -1.17 3.06 10.39
CA ASP A 111 -1.57 2.06 11.38
C ASP A 111 -1.00 2.43 12.76
N PRO A 112 -1.31 1.67 13.84
CA PRO A 112 -0.78 1.99 15.17
C PRO A 112 0.75 2.03 15.29
N ARG A 113 1.50 1.39 14.37
CA ARG A 113 2.98 1.41 14.37
C ARG A 113 3.54 2.72 13.84
N TYR A 114 2.86 3.33 12.86
CA TYR A 114 3.32 4.58 12.27
C TYR A 114 2.46 5.80 12.66
N GLY A 115 1.15 5.62 12.82
CA GLY A 115 0.23 6.59 13.42
C GLY A 115 -0.23 7.71 12.49
N LYS A 116 0.13 7.73 11.20
CA LYS A 116 -0.26 8.76 10.24
C LYS A 116 -0.22 8.26 8.81
N ALA A 117 -0.96 8.94 7.93
CA ALA A 117 -0.92 8.61 6.51
C ALA A 117 0.42 8.97 5.86
N ALA A 118 0.88 8.15 4.92
CA ALA A 118 2.15 8.35 4.23
C ALA A 118 2.20 7.66 2.87
N PHE A 119 3.07 8.15 1.98
CA PHE A 119 3.62 7.34 0.89
C PHE A 119 4.73 6.44 1.44
N TYR A 120 4.87 5.28 0.86
CA TYR A 120 5.94 4.32 1.17
C TYR A 120 6.56 3.74 -0.09
N ALA A 121 7.79 3.26 0.02
CA ALA A 121 8.47 2.55 -1.05
C ALA A 121 9.41 1.49 -0.49
N TYR A 122 9.39 0.29 -1.09
CA TYR A 122 10.32 -0.79 -0.78
C TYR A 122 10.73 -1.56 -2.03
N VAL A 123 11.75 -2.39 -1.90
CA VAL A 123 12.18 -3.35 -2.92
C VAL A 123 12.17 -4.77 -2.37
N HIS A 124 11.81 -5.72 -3.21
CA HIS A 124 11.90 -7.14 -2.88
C HIS A 124 12.70 -7.88 -3.96
N PRO A 125 13.69 -8.74 -3.59
CA PRO A 125 14.30 -8.83 -2.24
C PRO A 125 15.06 -7.55 -1.89
N ALA A 126 15.16 -7.28 -0.58
CA ALA A 126 15.92 -6.13 -0.09
C ALA A 126 17.35 -6.14 -0.64
N GLN A 127 17.81 -5.00 -1.16
CA GLN A 127 19.13 -4.86 -1.75
C GLN A 127 20.09 -4.22 -0.76
N PRO A 128 21.36 -4.71 -0.67
CA PRO A 128 22.36 -4.06 0.16
C PRO A 128 22.50 -2.58 -0.19
N GLY A 129 22.51 -1.70 0.81
CA GLY A 129 22.64 -0.26 0.64
C GLY A 129 21.37 0.47 0.19
N PHE A 130 20.24 -0.23 0.06
CA PHE A 130 18.98 0.43 -0.29
C PHE A 130 18.51 1.41 0.80
N ASP A 131 18.77 1.08 2.06
CA ASP A 131 18.53 1.89 3.25
C ASP A 131 19.52 3.06 3.44
N GLU A 132 20.69 2.97 2.79
CA GLU A 132 21.75 3.99 2.82
C GLU A 132 21.57 5.04 1.73
N GLY A 133 20.59 4.88 0.85
CA GLY A 133 20.29 5.78 -0.24
C GLY A 133 19.90 7.19 0.22
N SER A 134 19.84 8.10 -0.71
CA SER A 134 19.33 9.46 -0.50
C SER A 134 18.27 9.77 -1.53
N ILE A 135 17.10 10.16 -1.07
CA ILE A 135 16.00 10.64 -1.92
C ILE A 135 15.99 12.17 -2.03
N SER A 136 17.11 12.82 -1.68
CA SER A 136 17.26 14.27 -1.82
C SER A 136 17.12 14.70 -3.30
N PRO A 137 16.40 15.79 -3.59
CA PRO A 137 15.83 16.75 -2.66
C PRO A 137 14.41 16.42 -2.19
N ALA A 138 13.92 15.19 -2.40
CA ALA A 138 12.60 14.82 -1.98
C ALA A 138 12.49 14.82 -0.43
N PRO A 139 11.38 15.29 0.10
CA PRO A 139 11.10 15.18 1.52
C PRO A 139 10.70 13.73 1.82
N GLY A 140 11.41 13.07 2.71
CA GLY A 140 11.17 11.69 3.11
C GLY A 140 12.42 11.07 3.70
N GLY A 141 12.34 9.86 4.18
CA GLY A 141 13.45 9.17 4.81
C GLY A 141 13.22 7.69 4.99
N TRP A 142 14.31 6.98 5.28
CA TRP A 142 14.27 5.58 5.63
C TRP A 142 13.66 5.39 7.03
N ASN A 143 12.69 4.51 7.12
CA ASN A 143 12.13 4.06 8.40
C ASN A 143 12.61 2.62 8.66
N SER A 144 13.50 2.47 9.64
CA SER A 144 14.11 1.17 9.95
C SER A 144 13.15 0.19 10.63
N GLU A 145 12.09 0.66 11.28
CA GLU A 145 11.07 -0.20 11.89
C GLU A 145 10.15 -0.82 10.85
N LEU A 146 9.85 -0.07 9.80
CA LEU A 146 9.05 -0.56 8.68
C LEU A 146 9.91 -1.27 7.61
N GLY A 147 11.20 -0.94 7.53
CA GLY A 147 12.06 -1.41 6.45
C GLY A 147 11.76 -0.75 5.10
N GLU A 148 11.31 0.49 5.11
CA GLU A 148 10.77 1.19 3.96
C GLU A 148 11.20 2.66 3.93
N TRP A 149 11.26 3.25 2.73
CA TRP A 149 11.28 4.69 2.55
C TRP A 149 9.89 5.25 2.77
N VAL A 150 9.77 6.33 3.50
CA VAL A 150 8.49 6.92 3.90
C VAL A 150 8.47 8.42 3.69
N LEU A 151 7.35 8.92 3.17
CA LEU A 151 7.05 10.35 3.05
C LEU A 151 5.68 10.65 3.66
N ASP A 152 5.66 11.38 4.76
CA ASP A 152 4.43 11.77 5.45
C ASP A 152 3.45 12.49 4.53
N TRP A 153 2.19 12.10 4.57
CA TRP A 153 1.12 12.77 3.84
C TRP A 153 0.99 14.25 4.20
N ASP A 154 1.20 14.60 5.48
CA ASP A 154 1.16 15.99 5.93
C ASP A 154 2.26 16.84 5.29
N VAL A 155 3.43 16.29 5.04
CA VAL A 155 4.50 16.96 4.30
C VAL A 155 4.07 17.21 2.86
N VAL A 156 3.46 16.22 2.22
CA VAL A 156 2.97 16.33 0.84
C VAL A 156 1.90 17.39 0.73
N ARG A 157 0.82 17.28 1.52
CA ARG A 157 -0.34 18.18 1.39
C ARG A 157 -0.06 19.65 1.74
N ASN A 158 1.03 19.91 2.49
CA ASN A 158 1.45 21.26 2.85
C ASN A 158 2.60 21.81 1.97
N ALA A 159 3.06 21.05 0.98
CA ALA A 159 4.06 21.51 0.02
C ALA A 159 3.46 22.55 -0.94
N ASP A 160 4.30 23.42 -1.52
CA ASP A 160 3.88 24.39 -2.53
C ASP A 160 3.30 23.68 -3.78
N ASP A 161 3.85 22.54 -4.13
CA ASP A 161 3.32 21.62 -5.15
C ASP A 161 3.25 20.22 -4.58
N PRO A 162 2.09 19.80 -4.01
CA PRO A 162 1.90 18.49 -3.40
C PRO A 162 2.14 17.32 -4.36
N LYS A 163 1.70 17.46 -5.60
CA LYS A 163 1.87 16.44 -6.62
C LYS A 163 3.34 16.23 -6.95
N GLU A 164 4.07 17.30 -7.20
CA GLU A 164 5.49 17.23 -7.52
C GLU A 164 6.31 16.72 -6.33
N ALA A 165 5.96 17.08 -5.10
CA ALA A 165 6.60 16.55 -3.90
C ALA A 165 6.49 15.02 -3.82
N ALA A 166 5.30 14.48 -4.03
CA ALA A 166 5.07 13.04 -4.03
C ALA A 166 5.74 12.34 -5.23
N LEU A 167 5.70 12.92 -6.43
CA LEU A 167 6.37 12.36 -7.61
C LEU A 167 7.91 12.35 -7.47
N LYS A 168 8.49 13.35 -6.81
CA LYS A 168 9.93 13.34 -6.50
C LYS A 168 10.33 12.24 -5.55
N PHE A 169 9.48 11.93 -4.57
CA PHE A 169 9.68 10.79 -3.69
C PHE A 169 9.62 9.47 -4.45
N ALA A 170 8.68 9.34 -5.37
CA ALA A 170 8.42 8.10 -6.11
C ALA A 170 9.47 7.81 -7.22
N ARG A 171 10.17 8.80 -7.72
CA ARG A 171 11.16 8.70 -8.83
C ARG A 171 12.57 8.49 -8.34
#